data_748fdf2edf439291b40d036c9ce7f2b6
#
_entry.id   748fdf2edf439291b40d036c9ce7f2b6
#
_cell.length_a   1.000
_cell.length_b   1.000
_cell.length_c   1.000
_cell.angle_alpha   90.00
_cell.angle_beta   90.00
_cell.angle_gamma   90.00
#
_symmetry.space_group_name_H-M   'P 1'
#
loop_
_entity.id
_entity.type
_entity.pdbx_description
1 polymer ?
#
loop_
_entity_poly.entity_id
_entity_poly.type
_entity_poly.pdbx_seq_one_letter_code
_entity_poly.pdbx_strand_id
1 'polypeptide(L)'
;MAKPHLSTHSVVGGALVFLIASSAGAQDRMPPIPKDKWSPELQKAASTRGGLVGPWIPLSRSPEVMGLMMDMRTHVANRSLLNNALTEMAILIAAREWTQQFEWNAHEPAAIKAGLKPEIIGAIKEGRRPRQMTEQEEALYDLCAELHHAKSVSDPTYDRALKALGGEDNVVELVALQGYYALLAMVMNAARTPLPEGRALPLPLFPR
;
A
#
# COMPACT_ATOMS: atom_id res chain seq x y z
N MET A 1 -76.38 -14.22 -41.55
CA MET A 1 -75.23 -15.13 -41.42
C MET A 1 -73.96 -14.28 -41.34
N ALA A 2 -73.44 -14.05 -40.16
CA ALA A 2 -72.25 -13.28 -39.93
C ALA A 2 -71.08 -14.22 -39.54
N LYS A 3 -69.98 -14.16 -40.23
CA LYS A 3 -68.75 -14.91 -39.93
C LYS A 3 -67.91 -14.15 -38.86
N PRO A 4 -67.36 -14.88 -37.90
CA PRO A 4 -66.45 -14.21 -36.93
C PRO A 4 -65.05 -14.08 -37.50
N HIS A 5 -64.45 -12.89 -37.31
CA HIS A 5 -63.01 -12.61 -37.55
C HIS A 5 -62.20 -13.13 -36.38
N LEU A 6 -61.29 -14.08 -36.65
CA LEU A 6 -60.23 -14.43 -35.72
C LEU A 6 -59.06 -13.36 -35.75
N SER A 7 -58.89 -12.73 -34.64
CA SER A 7 -57.72 -11.84 -34.44
C SER A 7 -56.52 -12.64 -33.90
N THR A 8 -55.45 -12.75 -34.67
CA THR A 8 -54.19 -13.35 -34.24
C THR A 8 -53.35 -12.32 -33.50
N HIS A 9 -53.21 -12.50 -32.19
CA HIS A 9 -52.25 -11.69 -31.40
C HIS A 9 -50.87 -12.33 -31.52
N SER A 10 -49.95 -11.62 -32.21
CA SER A 10 -48.52 -11.93 -32.22
C SER A 10 -47.90 -11.47 -30.91
N VAL A 11 -47.44 -12.44 -30.11
CA VAL A 11 -46.63 -12.15 -28.92
C VAL A 11 -45.19 -12.01 -29.38
N VAL A 12 -44.69 -10.76 -29.35
CA VAL A 12 -43.26 -10.47 -29.55
C VAL A 12 -42.53 -10.73 -28.23
N GLY A 13 -41.86 -11.89 -28.12
CA GLY A 13 -41.00 -12.22 -27.01
C GLY A 13 -39.70 -11.42 -27.08
N GLY A 14 -39.63 -10.35 -26.30
CA GLY A 14 -38.36 -9.62 -26.11
C GLY A 14 -37.38 -10.43 -25.27
N ALA A 15 -36.32 -10.93 -25.88
CA ALA A 15 -35.21 -11.53 -25.16
C ALA A 15 -34.44 -10.41 -24.41
N LEU A 16 -34.56 -10.41 -23.09
CA LEU A 16 -33.80 -9.54 -22.22
C LEU A 16 -32.37 -10.08 -22.15
N VAL A 17 -31.44 -9.50 -22.93
CA VAL A 17 -30.00 -9.80 -22.85
C VAL A 17 -29.46 -9.11 -21.58
N PHE A 18 -29.28 -9.90 -20.53
CA PHE A 18 -28.51 -9.46 -19.36
C PHE A 18 -27.05 -9.31 -19.78
N LEU A 19 -26.62 -8.08 -20.03
CA LEU A 19 -25.20 -7.74 -20.05
C LEU A 19 -24.68 -7.88 -18.63
N ILE A 20 -24.03 -9.02 -18.34
CA ILE A 20 -23.20 -9.16 -17.15
C ILE A 20 -21.99 -8.24 -17.37
N ALA A 21 -22.04 -7.04 -16.81
CA ALA A 21 -20.88 -6.20 -16.68
C ALA A 21 -19.88 -6.94 -15.76
N SER A 22 -18.99 -7.72 -16.33
CA SER A 22 -17.80 -8.18 -15.62
C SER A 22 -17.11 -6.93 -15.08
N SER A 23 -17.09 -6.76 -13.77
CA SER A 23 -16.20 -5.82 -13.13
C SER A 23 -14.77 -6.30 -13.45
N ALA A 24 -14.21 -5.79 -14.54
CA ALA A 24 -12.81 -6.01 -14.87
C ALA A 24 -12.02 -5.38 -13.74
N GLY A 25 -11.64 -6.16 -12.75
CA GLY A 25 -10.62 -5.80 -11.79
C GLY A 25 -9.45 -5.22 -12.58
N ALA A 26 -8.88 -4.10 -12.12
CA ALA A 26 -7.82 -3.43 -12.87
C ALA A 26 -6.71 -4.45 -13.17
N GLN A 27 -6.48 -4.74 -14.45
CA GLN A 27 -5.50 -5.75 -14.90
C GLN A 27 -4.12 -5.43 -14.35
N ASP A 28 -3.46 -6.41 -13.74
CA ASP A 28 -2.04 -6.34 -13.38
C ASP A 28 -1.21 -6.05 -14.64
N ARG A 29 -0.49 -4.92 -14.62
CA ARG A 29 0.34 -4.47 -15.75
C ARG A 29 1.69 -5.16 -15.79
N MET A 30 2.14 -5.69 -14.65
CA MET A 30 3.46 -6.29 -14.48
C MET A 30 3.34 -7.64 -13.75
N PRO A 31 2.68 -8.65 -14.37
CA PRO A 31 2.53 -9.96 -13.75
C PRO A 31 3.90 -10.62 -13.52
N PRO A 32 3.98 -11.65 -12.65
CA PRO A 32 5.24 -12.33 -12.36
C PRO A 32 5.95 -12.80 -13.63
N ILE A 33 7.25 -12.58 -13.70
CA ILE A 33 8.10 -13.17 -14.77
C ILE A 33 8.18 -14.68 -14.52
N PRO A 34 7.89 -15.55 -15.50
CA PRO A 34 8.07 -16.99 -15.38
C PRO A 34 9.50 -17.32 -14.98
N LYS A 35 9.70 -18.31 -14.09
CA LYS A 35 11.03 -18.64 -13.54
C LYS A 35 12.04 -19.06 -14.60
N ASP A 36 11.58 -19.71 -15.66
CA ASP A 36 12.39 -20.11 -16.81
C ASP A 36 12.93 -18.92 -17.64
N LYS A 37 12.37 -17.73 -17.42
CA LYS A 37 12.80 -16.47 -18.07
C LYS A 37 13.58 -15.54 -17.12
N TRP A 38 13.96 -16.01 -15.96
CA TRP A 38 14.75 -15.19 -15.03
C TRP A 38 16.19 -15.07 -15.49
N SER A 39 16.70 -13.84 -15.55
CA SER A 39 18.13 -13.59 -15.76
C SER A 39 18.96 -14.09 -14.57
N PRO A 40 20.28 -14.31 -14.74
CA PRO A 40 21.16 -14.66 -13.62
C PRO A 40 21.11 -13.62 -12.47
N GLU A 41 21.00 -12.34 -12.81
CA GLU A 41 20.91 -11.24 -11.84
C GLU A 41 19.59 -11.33 -11.04
N LEU A 42 18.48 -11.59 -11.72
CA LEU A 42 17.18 -11.78 -11.06
C LEU A 42 17.18 -13.03 -10.18
N GLN A 43 17.77 -14.14 -10.65
CA GLN A 43 17.92 -15.36 -9.87
C GLN A 43 18.71 -15.09 -8.59
N LYS A 44 19.83 -14.36 -8.69
CA LYS A 44 20.65 -13.95 -7.56
C LYS A 44 19.85 -13.05 -6.59
N ALA A 45 19.19 -12.01 -7.09
CA ALA A 45 18.40 -11.09 -6.24
C ALA A 45 17.22 -11.79 -5.57
N ALA A 46 16.57 -12.74 -6.22
CA ALA A 46 15.43 -13.48 -5.68
C ALA A 46 15.82 -14.64 -4.73
N SER A 47 17.07 -15.12 -4.78
CA SER A 47 17.51 -16.32 -4.02
C SER A 47 17.37 -16.19 -2.50
N THR A 48 17.43 -14.97 -1.98
CA THR A 48 17.32 -14.68 -0.53
C THR A 48 15.88 -14.66 -0.01
N ARG A 49 14.86 -14.93 -0.85
CA ARG A 49 13.46 -14.63 -0.51
C ARG A 49 12.45 -15.74 -0.74
N GLY A 50 12.73 -16.92 -0.97
CA GLY A 50 11.70 -17.97 -1.15
C GLY A 50 10.59 -17.67 -2.19
N GLY A 51 10.69 -16.55 -2.93
CA GLY A 51 9.74 -16.12 -3.96
C GLY A 51 9.55 -14.59 -4.02
N LEU A 52 8.91 -14.12 -5.09
CA LEU A 52 8.59 -12.71 -5.30
C LEU A 52 7.12 -12.45 -4.99
N VAL A 53 6.85 -11.53 -4.07
CA VAL A 53 5.49 -11.10 -3.69
C VAL A 53 5.43 -9.59 -3.58
N GLY A 54 4.25 -9.00 -3.78
CA GLY A 54 4.04 -7.56 -3.63
C GLY A 54 4.98 -6.74 -4.51
N PRO A 55 5.73 -5.78 -3.95
CA PRO A 55 6.59 -4.87 -4.71
C PRO A 55 7.71 -5.60 -5.46
N TRP A 56 8.12 -6.78 -5.02
CA TRP A 56 9.20 -7.54 -5.65
C TRP A 56 8.83 -8.09 -7.01
N ILE A 57 7.52 -8.26 -7.30
CA ILE A 57 7.04 -8.68 -8.62
C ILE A 57 7.36 -7.62 -9.68
N PRO A 58 6.88 -6.36 -9.59
CA PRO A 58 7.24 -5.34 -10.56
C PRO A 58 8.72 -4.98 -10.54
N LEU A 59 9.36 -4.93 -9.35
CA LEU A 59 10.80 -4.64 -9.22
C LEU A 59 11.70 -5.69 -9.87
N SER A 60 11.22 -6.92 -10.06
CA SER A 60 11.98 -7.99 -10.78
C SER A 60 12.37 -7.62 -12.21
N ARG A 61 11.75 -6.59 -12.78
CA ARG A 61 12.09 -6.06 -14.11
C ARG A 61 13.33 -5.19 -14.12
N SER A 62 13.80 -4.78 -12.94
CA SER A 62 15.07 -4.09 -12.72
C SER A 62 15.79 -4.75 -11.55
N PRO A 63 16.51 -5.88 -11.77
CA PRO A 63 17.15 -6.63 -10.69
C PRO A 63 18.13 -5.81 -9.86
N GLU A 64 18.78 -4.82 -10.47
CA GLU A 64 19.68 -3.91 -9.78
C GLU A 64 18.92 -3.03 -8.78
N VAL A 65 17.85 -2.35 -9.21
CA VAL A 65 16.98 -1.55 -8.32
C VAL A 65 16.36 -2.44 -7.24
N MET A 66 15.91 -3.64 -7.61
CA MET A 66 15.39 -4.61 -6.66
C MET A 66 16.43 -4.95 -5.57
N GLY A 67 17.69 -5.15 -5.94
CA GLY A 67 18.80 -5.39 -5.01
C GLY A 67 18.98 -4.26 -4.02
N LEU A 68 19.08 -3.01 -4.50
CA LEU A 68 19.19 -1.82 -3.65
C LEU A 68 17.99 -1.68 -2.67
N MET A 69 16.79 -1.96 -3.15
CA MET A 69 15.59 -1.93 -2.30
C MET A 69 15.58 -3.05 -1.25
N MET A 70 16.16 -4.22 -1.58
CA MET A 70 16.34 -5.30 -0.60
C MET A 70 17.36 -4.95 0.48
N ASP A 71 18.44 -4.27 0.12
CA ASP A 71 19.43 -3.79 1.08
C ASP A 71 18.82 -2.76 2.03
N MET A 72 18.05 -1.80 1.48
CA MET A 72 17.30 -0.83 2.28
C MET A 72 16.30 -1.51 3.23
N ARG A 73 15.56 -2.52 2.75
CA ARG A 73 14.67 -3.29 3.61
C ARG A 73 15.43 -3.99 4.75
N THR A 74 16.59 -4.53 4.44
CA THR A 74 17.43 -5.21 5.44
C THR A 74 17.90 -4.22 6.51
N HIS A 75 18.27 -3.00 6.09
CA HIS A 75 18.61 -1.91 7.01
C HIS A 75 17.42 -1.58 7.92
N VAL A 76 16.26 -1.29 7.35
CA VAL A 76 15.02 -0.97 8.11
C VAL A 76 14.66 -2.08 9.09
N ALA A 77 14.75 -3.34 8.68
CA ALA A 77 14.35 -4.47 9.54
C ALA A 77 15.32 -4.74 10.71
N ASN A 78 16.62 -4.46 10.54
CA ASN A 78 17.66 -4.90 11.47
C ASN A 78 18.42 -3.77 12.17
N ARG A 79 18.32 -2.55 11.66
CA ARG A 79 19.11 -1.41 12.11
C ARG A 79 18.30 -0.15 12.36
N SER A 80 16.97 -0.19 12.18
CA SER A 80 16.13 0.97 12.48
C SER A 80 16.32 1.41 13.93
N LEU A 81 16.53 2.70 14.11
CA LEU A 81 16.66 3.33 15.42
C LEU A 81 15.29 3.53 16.08
N LEU A 82 14.20 3.41 15.31
CA LEU A 82 12.83 3.48 15.81
C LEU A 82 12.40 2.12 16.37
N ASN A 83 11.62 2.13 17.44
CA ASN A 83 11.00 0.90 17.92
C ASN A 83 9.97 0.34 16.93
N ASN A 84 9.61 -0.94 17.07
CA ASN A 84 8.74 -1.63 16.12
C ASN A 84 7.37 -0.95 15.94
N ALA A 85 6.75 -0.40 17.01
CA ALA A 85 5.45 0.25 16.90
C ALA A 85 5.52 1.55 16.10
N LEU A 86 6.53 2.37 16.32
CA LEU A 86 6.77 3.60 15.56
C LEU A 86 7.13 3.30 14.10
N THR A 87 7.94 2.27 13.86
CA THR A 87 8.27 1.82 12.50
C THR A 87 7.03 1.41 11.73
N GLU A 88 6.18 0.55 12.32
CA GLU A 88 4.94 0.12 11.66
C GLU A 88 3.94 1.28 11.50
N MET A 89 3.85 2.20 12.47
CA MET A 89 3.03 3.41 12.33
C MET A 89 3.47 4.25 11.13
N ALA A 90 4.77 4.48 10.97
CA ALA A 90 5.33 5.22 9.85
C ALA A 90 5.03 4.53 8.50
N ILE A 91 5.12 3.19 8.45
CA ILE A 91 4.78 2.41 7.25
C ILE A 91 3.29 2.55 6.92
N LEU A 92 2.40 2.46 7.91
CA LEU A 92 0.96 2.62 7.69
C LEU A 92 0.60 4.02 7.20
N ILE A 93 1.29 5.07 7.68
CA ILE A 93 1.11 6.43 7.18
C ILE A 93 1.50 6.50 5.69
N ALA A 94 2.68 6.00 5.31
CA ALA A 94 3.10 5.98 3.91
C ALA A 94 2.12 5.16 3.04
N ALA A 95 1.71 3.98 3.50
CA ALA A 95 0.75 3.13 2.78
C ALA A 95 -0.60 3.86 2.58
N ARG A 96 -1.07 4.61 3.58
CA ARG A 96 -2.31 5.39 3.49
C ARG A 96 -2.18 6.56 2.53
N GLU A 97 -1.10 7.32 2.60
CA GLU A 97 -0.86 8.46 1.70
C GLU A 97 -0.87 8.06 0.21
N TRP A 98 -0.34 6.90 -0.10
CA TRP A 98 -0.35 6.33 -1.44
C TRP A 98 -1.57 5.46 -1.74
N THR A 99 -2.50 5.30 -0.78
CA THR A 99 -3.63 4.35 -0.85
C THR A 99 -3.18 2.96 -1.33
N GLN A 100 -2.01 2.53 -0.81
CA GLN A 100 -1.39 1.27 -1.25
C GLN A 100 -1.95 0.10 -0.44
N GLN A 101 -2.83 -0.65 -1.08
CA GLN A 101 -3.61 -1.72 -0.47
C GLN A 101 -2.74 -2.90 0.02
N PHE A 102 -1.72 -3.27 -0.77
CA PHE A 102 -0.85 -4.39 -0.44
C PHE A 102 0.01 -4.10 0.80
N GLU A 103 0.62 -2.90 0.87
CA GLU A 103 1.43 -2.49 2.01
C GLU A 103 0.57 -2.43 3.28
N TRP A 104 -0.61 -1.83 3.20
CA TRP A 104 -1.53 -1.80 4.32
C TRP A 104 -1.88 -3.21 4.81
N ASN A 105 -2.29 -4.11 3.89
CA ASN A 105 -2.65 -5.49 4.22
C ASN A 105 -1.50 -6.26 4.87
N ALA A 106 -0.26 -5.96 4.51
CA ALA A 106 0.93 -6.61 5.08
C ALA A 106 1.29 -6.06 6.46
N HIS A 107 1.16 -4.74 6.68
CA HIS A 107 1.69 -4.04 7.84
C HIS A 107 0.67 -3.78 8.96
N GLU A 108 -0.65 -3.74 8.68
CA GLU A 108 -1.69 -3.61 9.72
C GLU A 108 -1.59 -4.71 10.81
N PRO A 109 -1.44 -6.01 10.47
CA PRO A 109 -1.26 -7.05 11.48
C PRO A 109 0.07 -6.92 12.25
N ALA A 110 1.13 -6.44 11.59
CA ALA A 110 2.43 -6.22 12.23
C ALA A 110 2.36 -5.06 13.23
N ALA A 111 1.68 -3.96 12.88
CA ALA A 111 1.44 -2.82 13.76
C ALA A 111 0.66 -3.22 15.03
N ILE A 112 -0.39 -4.01 14.87
CA ILE A 112 -1.16 -4.57 16.00
C ILE A 112 -0.25 -5.41 16.90
N LYS A 113 0.54 -6.30 16.31
CA LYS A 113 1.49 -7.15 17.04
C LYS A 113 2.58 -6.33 17.75
N ALA A 114 3.01 -5.23 17.17
CA ALA A 114 3.98 -4.31 17.75
C ALA A 114 3.40 -3.46 18.90
N GLY A 115 2.09 -3.52 19.14
CA GLY A 115 1.42 -2.81 20.23
C GLY A 115 0.88 -1.44 19.87
N LEU A 116 0.82 -1.07 18.57
CA LEU A 116 0.16 0.15 18.15
C LEU A 116 -1.35 0.03 18.41
N LYS A 117 -1.93 1.07 19.03
CA LYS A 117 -3.35 1.06 19.43
C LYS A 117 -4.28 0.96 18.22
N PRO A 118 -5.33 0.12 18.27
CA PRO A 118 -6.30 -0.02 17.17
C PRO A 118 -6.95 1.30 16.77
N GLU A 119 -7.17 2.23 17.72
CA GLU A 119 -7.76 3.55 17.47
C GLU A 119 -6.83 4.44 16.63
N ILE A 120 -5.50 4.31 16.81
CA ILE A 120 -4.48 5.01 16.01
C ILE A 120 -4.48 4.43 14.60
N ILE A 121 -4.43 3.10 14.47
CA ILE A 121 -4.48 2.40 13.17
C ILE A 121 -5.75 2.78 12.42
N GLY A 122 -6.91 2.75 13.07
CA GLY A 122 -8.20 3.11 12.47
C GLY A 122 -8.24 4.56 11.99
N ALA A 123 -7.70 5.50 12.76
CA ALA A 123 -7.64 6.91 12.36
C ALA A 123 -6.73 7.12 11.14
N ILE A 124 -5.55 6.50 11.11
CA ILE A 124 -4.66 6.53 9.93
C ILE A 124 -5.37 5.95 8.72
N LYS A 125 -6.05 4.80 8.88
CA LYS A 125 -6.82 4.13 7.82
C LYS A 125 -7.86 5.04 7.17
N GLU A 126 -8.51 5.86 7.98
CA GLU A 126 -9.51 6.83 7.55
C GLU A 126 -8.91 8.15 7.01
N GLY A 127 -7.60 8.32 7.03
CA GLY A 127 -6.91 9.55 6.63
C GLY A 127 -7.11 10.69 7.64
N ARG A 128 -7.36 10.36 8.91
CA ARG A 128 -7.52 11.33 10.00
C ARG A 128 -6.31 11.33 10.93
N ARG A 129 -6.00 12.50 11.49
CA ARG A 129 -5.03 12.58 12.60
C ARG A 129 -5.54 11.77 13.79
N PRO A 130 -4.75 10.79 14.29
CA PRO A 130 -5.12 10.01 15.46
C PRO A 130 -5.22 10.89 16.72
N ARG A 131 -5.97 10.41 17.70
CA ARG A 131 -6.04 11.00 19.05
C ARG A 131 -5.37 10.07 20.05
N GLN A 132 -5.04 10.58 21.24
CA GLN A 132 -4.47 9.79 22.35
C GLN A 132 -3.16 9.08 21.98
N MET A 133 -2.38 9.71 21.12
CA MET A 133 -1.01 9.33 20.81
C MET A 133 -0.06 9.70 21.95
N THR A 134 1.04 8.97 22.09
CA THR A 134 2.19 9.36 22.89
C THR A 134 2.92 10.54 22.24
N GLU A 135 3.80 11.22 22.97
CA GLU A 135 4.61 12.34 22.44
C GLU A 135 5.42 11.90 21.20
N GLN A 136 5.97 10.68 21.21
CA GLN A 136 6.71 10.13 20.07
C GLN A 136 5.82 9.84 18.86
N GLU A 137 4.64 9.24 19.09
CA GLU A 137 3.68 8.97 18.02
C GLU A 137 3.14 10.27 17.40
N GLU A 138 2.89 11.31 18.21
CA GLU A 138 2.46 12.62 17.72
C GLU A 138 3.54 13.28 16.87
N ALA A 139 4.77 13.31 17.36
CA ALA A 139 5.89 13.92 16.65
C ALA A 139 6.18 13.21 15.32
N LEU A 140 6.14 11.87 15.31
CA LEU A 140 6.27 11.05 14.11
C LEU A 140 5.15 11.34 13.13
N TYR A 141 3.88 11.31 13.60
CA TYR A 141 2.73 11.53 12.74
C TYR A 141 2.78 12.92 12.08
N ASP A 142 3.01 13.96 12.87
CA ASP A 142 2.99 15.34 12.39
C ASP A 142 4.13 15.61 11.39
N LEU A 143 5.34 15.06 11.63
CA LEU A 143 6.45 15.13 10.67
C LEU A 143 6.11 14.43 9.35
N CYS A 144 5.58 13.20 9.40
CA CYS A 144 5.17 12.47 8.21
C CYS A 144 4.06 13.19 7.45
N ALA A 145 3.05 13.71 8.16
CA ALA A 145 1.92 14.41 7.55
C ALA A 145 2.38 15.70 6.84
N GLU A 146 3.23 16.53 7.46
CA GLU A 146 3.78 17.72 6.81
C GLU A 146 4.63 17.33 5.59
N LEU A 147 5.49 16.33 5.71
CA LEU A 147 6.34 15.87 4.62
C LEU A 147 5.50 15.40 3.41
N HIS A 148 4.42 14.64 3.65
CA HIS A 148 3.55 14.16 2.58
C HIS A 148 2.65 15.23 1.99
N HIS A 149 2.11 16.16 2.80
CA HIS A 149 1.13 17.12 2.32
C HIS A 149 1.78 18.42 1.85
N ALA A 150 2.72 18.99 2.65
CA ALA A 150 3.39 20.24 2.35
C ALA A 150 4.70 20.07 1.54
N LYS A 151 5.22 18.82 1.41
CA LYS A 151 6.53 18.52 0.80
C LYS A 151 7.70 19.20 1.52
N SER A 152 7.48 19.60 2.73
CA SER A 152 8.42 20.28 3.62
C SER A 152 8.02 20.04 5.06
N VAL A 153 8.91 20.31 6.00
CA VAL A 153 8.63 20.21 7.44
C VAL A 153 8.91 21.58 8.06
N SER A 154 7.98 22.09 8.87
CA SER A 154 8.15 23.36 9.59
C SER A 154 9.14 23.22 10.76
N ASP A 155 9.84 24.32 11.12
CA ASP A 155 10.79 24.32 12.23
C ASP A 155 10.16 23.81 13.54
N PRO A 156 8.94 24.22 13.95
CA PRO A 156 8.32 23.71 15.19
C PRO A 156 8.07 22.18 15.15
N THR A 157 7.70 21.63 14.01
CA THR A 157 7.47 20.18 13.85
C THR A 157 8.80 19.44 13.85
N TYR A 158 9.82 19.98 13.18
CA TYR A 158 11.17 19.42 13.18
C TYR A 158 11.79 19.38 14.58
N ASP A 159 11.76 20.51 15.31
CA ASP A 159 12.31 20.62 16.67
C ASP A 159 11.62 19.63 17.64
N ARG A 160 10.29 19.49 17.52
CA ARG A 160 9.55 18.52 18.32
C ARG A 160 9.95 17.07 17.97
N ALA A 161 10.13 16.76 16.68
CA ALA A 161 10.58 15.45 16.24
C ALA A 161 11.99 15.12 16.74
N LEU A 162 12.93 16.05 16.65
CA LEU A 162 14.28 15.88 17.22
C LEU A 162 14.23 15.50 18.69
N LYS A 163 13.43 16.23 19.48
CA LYS A 163 13.31 16.00 20.91
C LYS A 163 12.63 14.67 21.23
N ALA A 164 11.48 14.39 20.61
CA ALA A 164 10.66 13.22 20.94
C ALA A 164 11.24 11.92 20.40
N LEU A 165 11.87 11.94 19.23
CA LEU A 165 12.45 10.75 18.60
C LEU A 165 13.90 10.49 19.03
N GLY A 166 14.57 11.45 19.65
CA GLY A 166 15.91 11.27 20.22
C GLY A 166 17.06 11.66 19.31
N GLY A 167 16.84 12.58 18.36
CA GLY A 167 17.91 13.22 17.59
C GLY A 167 17.77 13.13 16.08
N GLU A 168 18.74 13.72 15.39
CA GLU A 168 18.77 13.83 13.92
C GLU A 168 18.82 12.47 13.24
N ASP A 169 19.56 11.51 13.80
CA ASP A 169 19.68 10.17 13.22
C ASP A 169 18.31 9.49 13.10
N ASN A 170 17.48 9.59 14.14
CA ASN A 170 16.12 9.02 14.14
C ASN A 170 15.18 9.75 13.18
N VAL A 171 15.36 11.07 13.03
CA VAL A 171 14.60 11.85 12.03
C VAL A 171 14.99 11.43 10.62
N VAL A 172 16.29 11.26 10.33
CA VAL A 172 16.78 10.78 9.03
C VAL A 172 16.26 9.36 8.74
N GLU A 173 16.32 8.46 9.72
CA GLU A 173 15.77 7.09 9.59
C GLU A 173 14.26 7.13 9.28
N LEU A 174 13.49 7.99 9.94
CA LEU A 174 12.06 8.15 9.68
C LEU A 174 11.80 8.65 8.25
N VAL A 175 12.54 9.67 7.80
CA VAL A 175 12.42 10.21 6.43
C VAL A 175 12.81 9.16 5.39
N ALA A 176 13.90 8.43 5.63
CA ALA A 176 14.34 7.35 4.77
C ALA A 176 13.28 6.23 4.67
N LEU A 177 12.65 5.88 5.80
CA LEU A 177 11.56 4.92 5.87
C LEU A 177 10.34 5.36 5.04
N GLN A 178 9.94 6.65 5.17
CA GLN A 178 8.86 7.22 4.38
C GLN A 178 9.15 7.18 2.88
N GLY A 179 10.37 7.60 2.48
CA GLY A 179 10.79 7.55 1.07
C GLY A 179 10.84 6.13 0.51
N TYR A 180 11.31 5.18 1.29
CA TYR A 180 11.36 3.76 0.91
C TYR A 180 9.97 3.19 0.64
N TYR A 181 9.03 3.35 1.58
CA TYR A 181 7.67 2.82 1.41
C TYR A 181 6.86 3.61 0.37
N ALA A 182 7.12 4.91 0.20
CA ALA A 182 6.56 5.68 -0.90
C ALA A 182 7.01 5.14 -2.27
N LEU A 183 8.30 4.81 -2.43
CA LEU A 183 8.82 4.19 -3.66
C LEU A 183 8.15 2.84 -3.94
N LEU A 184 8.07 1.96 -2.95
CA LEU A 184 7.40 0.65 -3.10
C LEU A 184 5.93 0.82 -3.48
N ALA A 185 5.23 1.76 -2.83
CA ALA A 185 3.85 2.09 -3.12
C ALA A 185 3.67 2.61 -4.55
N MET A 186 4.54 3.53 -5.00
CA MET A 186 4.51 4.05 -6.38
C MET A 186 4.71 2.94 -7.42
N VAL A 187 5.67 2.05 -7.20
CA VAL A 187 5.95 0.92 -8.09
C VAL A 187 4.74 0.00 -8.18
N MET A 188 4.14 -0.37 -7.05
CA MET A 188 2.95 -1.24 -7.02
C MET A 188 1.71 -0.56 -7.61
N ASN A 189 1.52 0.74 -7.37
CA ASN A 189 0.40 1.49 -7.95
C ASN A 189 0.55 1.62 -9.47
N ALA A 190 1.77 1.86 -9.98
CA ALA A 190 2.05 1.89 -11.41
C ALA A 190 1.82 0.53 -12.06
N ALA A 191 2.24 -0.55 -11.41
CA ALA A 191 2.07 -1.93 -11.85
C ALA A 191 0.62 -2.43 -11.71
N ARG A 192 -0.20 -1.82 -10.87
CA ARG A 192 -1.50 -2.33 -10.41
C ARG A 192 -1.37 -3.71 -9.76
N THR A 193 -0.35 -3.84 -8.90
CA THR A 193 -0.08 -5.08 -8.18
C THR A 193 -1.31 -5.49 -7.36
N PRO A 194 -1.86 -6.69 -7.59
CA PRO A 194 -3.06 -7.14 -6.89
C PRO A 194 -2.76 -7.50 -5.43
N LEU A 195 -3.81 -7.46 -4.60
CA LEU A 195 -3.78 -8.13 -3.30
C LEU A 195 -3.70 -9.65 -3.48
N PRO A 196 -3.26 -10.38 -2.45
CA PRO A 196 -3.42 -11.83 -2.41
C PRO A 196 -4.89 -12.22 -2.66
N GLU A 197 -5.10 -13.35 -3.34
CA GLU A 197 -6.42 -13.85 -3.69
C GLU A 197 -7.34 -13.96 -2.47
N GLY A 198 -8.60 -13.57 -2.64
CA GLY A 198 -9.62 -13.62 -1.58
C GLY A 198 -9.53 -12.48 -0.54
N ARG A 199 -8.61 -11.52 -0.69
CA ARG A 199 -8.52 -10.37 0.20
C ARG A 199 -9.38 -9.20 -0.30
N ALA A 200 -10.20 -8.65 0.59
CA ALA A 200 -10.89 -7.38 0.35
C ALA A 200 -9.90 -6.21 0.43
N LEU A 201 -10.22 -5.10 -0.23
CA LEU A 201 -9.43 -3.87 -0.15
C LEU A 201 -9.47 -3.33 1.28
N PRO A 202 -8.33 -3.28 2.00
CA PRO A 202 -8.30 -2.84 3.39
C PRO A 202 -8.48 -1.33 3.55
N LEU A 203 -8.00 -0.53 2.59
CA LEU A 203 -8.10 0.92 2.63
C LEU A 203 -9.29 1.45 1.83
N PRO A 204 -10.03 2.44 2.36
CA PRO A 204 -10.97 3.20 1.56
C PRO A 204 -10.19 3.97 0.48
N LEU A 205 -10.78 4.04 -0.73
CA LEU A 205 -10.24 4.89 -1.78
C LEU A 205 -10.43 6.35 -1.38
N PHE A 206 -9.41 7.19 -1.58
CA PHE A 206 -9.62 8.62 -1.46
C PHE A 206 -10.61 9.08 -2.53
N PRO A 207 -11.50 10.03 -2.21
CA PRO A 207 -12.25 10.73 -3.23
C PRO A 207 -11.25 11.40 -4.19
N ARG A 208 -11.42 11.19 -5.49
CA ARG A 208 -10.64 11.84 -6.53
C ARG A 208 -11.21 13.22 -6.81
#